data_7f1f667e52d55aa6a64c3390e0c72ca1
#
_entry.id   7f1f667e52d55aa6a64c3390e0c72ca1
#
_cell.length_a   1.000
_cell.length_b   1.000
_cell.length_c   1.000
_cell.angle_alpha   90.00
_cell.angle_beta   90.00
_cell.angle_gamma   90.00
#
_symmetry.space_group_name_H-M   'P 1'
#
loop_
_entity.id
_entity.type
_entity.pdbx_description
1 polymer ?
#
loop_
_entity_poly.entity_id
_entity_poly.type
_entity_poly.pdbx_seq_one_letter_code
_entity_poly.pdbx_strand_id
1 'polypeptide(L)'
;LLTEIAVVVPALQYFRNVIPLNETFMADITARAQSCGYTDFFNKYTTSFPPPGPIPIPPDSLLPGCDLYDDIYNAIYYMNPCFNIYHLTEYCPYLYDELGFPSLGGGPSNYFNRSDVQKALHAPIGTDFYECAGGPNLFPNTDQSIPSGLGPLPSVIERTNNTIIGHGLLDFLLFANGSLITIQNMTWNGYQGFQSPPSSTMNLFVPYNPSLDYILNIVNNAIPNTPPQHDTAGAGMQGTWHTERGLTWATLPLAGHEIPQYIPGVAYRMMEFFFGGGSRI
;
A
#
# COMPACT_ATOMS: atom_id res chain seq x y z
N LEU A 1 9.76 -2.87 -6.02
CA LEU A 1 10.63 -3.27 -4.90
C LEU A 1 11.92 -2.45 -4.81
N LEU A 2 12.63 -2.18 -5.92
CA LEU A 2 13.92 -1.45 -5.86
C LEU A 2 13.82 -0.04 -5.24
N THR A 3 12.67 0.61 -5.33
CA THR A 3 12.47 1.95 -4.73
C THR A 3 12.21 1.88 -3.23
N GLU A 4 11.78 0.73 -2.70
CA GLU A 4 11.39 0.57 -1.29
C GLU A 4 12.57 0.73 -0.34
N ILE A 5 13.74 0.28 -0.75
CA ILE A 5 14.95 0.39 0.09
C ILE A 5 15.32 1.85 0.39
N ALA A 6 15.08 2.76 -0.52
CA ALA A 6 15.40 4.18 -0.34
C ALA A 6 14.35 4.93 0.51
N VAL A 7 13.17 4.35 0.70
CA VAL A 7 12.05 5.01 1.40
C VAL A 7 11.72 4.40 2.75
N VAL A 8 12.28 3.23 3.10
CA VAL A 8 11.96 2.53 4.36
C VAL A 8 12.34 3.34 5.60
N VAL A 9 13.51 3.99 5.62
CA VAL A 9 13.96 4.78 6.78
C VAL A 9 13.08 6.02 6.99
N PRO A 10 12.77 6.84 5.99
CA PRO A 10 11.76 7.90 6.12
C PRO A 10 10.39 7.40 6.59
N ALA A 11 9.93 6.25 6.08
CA ALA A 11 8.66 5.65 6.51
C ALA A 11 8.72 5.26 8.00
N LEU A 12 9.77 4.58 8.43
CA LEU A 12 9.96 4.22 9.84
C LEU A 12 10.00 5.47 10.75
N GLN A 13 10.68 6.54 10.33
CA GLN A 13 10.70 7.80 11.07
C GLN A 13 9.31 8.42 11.21
N TYR A 14 8.49 8.34 10.15
CA TYR A 14 7.10 8.80 10.18
C TYR A 14 6.24 7.97 11.15
N PHE A 15 6.43 6.65 11.17
CA PHE A 15 5.66 5.73 12.01
C PHE A 15 6.30 5.43 13.36
N ARG A 16 7.21 6.26 13.84
CA ARG A 16 7.94 6.03 15.08
C ARG A 16 7.05 5.82 16.32
N ASN A 17 5.89 6.43 16.34
CA ASN A 17 4.92 6.26 17.44
C ASN A 17 4.22 4.89 17.42
N VAL A 18 4.21 4.21 16.27
CA VAL A 18 3.61 2.88 16.09
C VAL A 18 4.68 1.80 16.18
N ILE A 19 5.88 2.09 15.69
CA ILE A 19 7.05 1.19 15.67
C ILE A 19 8.18 1.84 16.49
N PRO A 20 8.14 1.71 17.84
CA PRO A 20 9.07 2.43 18.72
C PRO A 20 10.40 1.68 18.88
N LEU A 21 11.15 1.50 17.80
CA LEU A 21 12.51 0.97 17.88
C LEU A 21 13.42 1.90 18.70
N ASN A 22 14.43 1.33 19.38
CA ASN A 22 15.28 2.10 20.25
C ASN A 22 16.15 3.12 19.51
N GLU A 23 16.60 4.16 20.24
CA GLU A 23 17.35 5.29 19.67
C GLU A 23 18.68 4.88 19.03
N THR A 24 19.36 3.87 19.59
CA THR A 24 20.64 3.39 19.05
C THR A 24 20.47 2.79 17.67
N PHE A 25 19.45 1.94 17.50
CA PHE A 25 19.11 1.35 16.21
C PHE A 25 18.67 2.41 15.21
N MET A 26 17.79 3.34 15.64
CA MET A 26 17.33 4.44 14.80
C MET A 26 18.45 5.34 14.32
N ALA A 27 19.44 5.63 15.18
CA ALA A 27 20.62 6.41 14.82
C ALA A 27 21.50 5.66 13.80
N ASP A 28 21.70 4.34 14.00
CA ASP A 28 22.50 3.51 13.10
C ASP A 28 21.88 3.47 11.70
N ILE A 29 20.61 3.08 11.56
CA ILE A 29 19.96 2.99 10.25
C ILE A 29 19.88 4.35 9.55
N THR A 30 19.72 5.45 10.30
CA THR A 30 19.70 6.80 9.72
C THR A 30 21.08 7.16 9.15
N ALA A 31 22.15 6.86 9.89
CA ALA A 31 23.52 7.09 9.42
C ALA A 31 23.84 6.23 8.18
N ARG A 32 23.41 4.97 8.20
CA ARG A 32 23.58 4.05 7.06
C ARG A 32 22.76 4.51 5.86
N ALA A 33 21.51 4.97 6.02
CA ALA A 33 20.72 5.53 4.92
C ALA A 33 21.43 6.71 4.26
N GLN A 34 22.10 7.56 5.04
CA GLN A 34 22.90 8.66 4.50
C GLN A 34 24.14 8.14 3.77
N SER A 35 24.89 7.23 4.36
CA SER A 35 26.14 6.70 3.77
C SER A 35 25.88 5.86 2.52
N CYS A 36 24.75 5.16 2.44
CA CYS A 36 24.31 4.41 1.26
C CYS A 36 23.69 5.30 0.17
N GLY A 37 23.50 6.60 0.43
CA GLY A 37 22.94 7.55 -0.54
C GLY A 37 21.41 7.54 -0.64
N TYR A 38 20.70 6.78 0.18
CA TYR A 38 19.23 6.69 0.14
C TYR A 38 18.55 7.99 0.56
N THR A 39 19.09 8.68 1.56
CA THR A 39 18.54 9.96 2.01
C THR A 39 18.56 11.02 0.90
N ASP A 40 19.66 11.12 0.18
CA ASP A 40 19.79 12.08 -0.92
C ASP A 40 18.90 11.69 -2.11
N PHE A 41 18.82 10.40 -2.40
CA PHE A 41 17.92 9.85 -3.42
C PHE A 41 16.45 10.16 -3.08
N PHE A 42 16.02 9.83 -1.88
CA PHE A 42 14.67 10.11 -1.41
C PHE A 42 14.34 11.61 -1.51
N ASN A 43 15.15 12.45 -0.90
CA ASN A 43 14.92 13.89 -0.89
C ASN A 43 14.83 14.47 -2.30
N LYS A 44 15.71 14.05 -3.20
CA LYS A 44 15.75 14.56 -4.56
C LYS A 44 14.51 14.20 -5.37
N TYR A 45 14.03 12.95 -5.26
CA TYR A 45 13.01 12.45 -6.19
C TYR A 45 11.58 12.45 -5.64
N THR A 46 11.38 12.72 -4.35
CA THR A 46 10.06 12.92 -3.76
C THR A 46 9.64 14.37 -3.62
N THR A 47 10.57 15.33 -3.78
CA THR A 47 10.30 16.77 -3.60
C THR A 47 10.43 17.58 -4.87
N SER A 48 10.93 17.00 -5.96
CA SER A 48 11.11 17.72 -7.23
C SER A 48 9.92 17.51 -8.17
N PHE A 49 9.21 18.60 -8.48
CA PHE A 49 8.08 18.63 -9.42
C PHE A 49 8.21 19.82 -10.37
N PRO A 50 8.39 19.60 -11.68
CA PRO A 50 8.58 18.30 -12.34
C PRO A 50 9.87 17.60 -11.90
N PRO A 51 9.98 16.28 -12.13
CA PRO A 51 11.22 15.56 -11.84
C PRO A 51 12.39 16.09 -12.67
N PRO A 52 13.63 16.04 -12.15
CA PRO A 52 14.80 16.67 -12.79
C PRO A 52 15.35 15.90 -14.00
N GLY A 53 14.63 14.90 -14.50
CA GLY A 53 15.01 14.01 -15.59
C GLY A 53 14.89 12.54 -15.18
N PRO A 54 15.40 11.59 -15.98
CA PRO A 54 15.32 10.16 -15.70
C PRO A 54 15.86 9.85 -14.30
N ILE A 55 15.08 9.08 -13.54
CA ILE A 55 15.45 8.68 -12.18
C ILE A 55 16.30 7.41 -12.29
N PRO A 56 17.52 7.40 -11.78
CA PRO A 56 18.36 6.21 -11.79
C PRO A 56 17.79 5.13 -10.87
N ILE A 57 18.31 3.91 -11.00
CA ILE A 57 18.10 2.87 -10.01
C ILE A 57 18.63 3.39 -8.65
N PRO A 58 17.90 3.17 -7.55
CA PRO A 58 18.41 3.49 -6.22
C PRO A 58 19.79 2.87 -5.96
N PRO A 59 20.57 3.42 -5.03
CA PRO A 59 21.83 2.80 -4.63
C PRO A 59 21.68 1.33 -4.29
N ASP A 60 22.70 0.55 -4.57
CA ASP A 60 22.66 -0.92 -4.45
C ASP A 60 22.55 -1.37 -2.98
N SER A 61 21.49 -2.11 -2.66
CA SER A 61 21.26 -2.70 -1.34
C SER A 61 22.23 -3.85 -1.02
N LEU A 62 22.87 -4.43 -2.04
CA LEU A 62 23.86 -5.49 -1.84
C LEU A 62 25.22 -4.98 -1.32
N LEU A 63 25.43 -3.66 -1.29
CA LEU A 63 26.60 -3.09 -0.65
C LEU A 63 26.55 -3.40 0.86
N PRO A 64 27.70 -3.74 1.47
CA PRO A 64 27.75 -4.05 2.91
C PRO A 64 27.11 -2.96 3.76
N GLY A 65 26.12 -3.33 4.56
CA GLY A 65 25.40 -2.42 5.44
C GLY A 65 24.31 -1.58 4.78
N CYS A 66 23.98 -1.81 3.51
CA CYS A 66 22.95 -1.05 2.79
C CYS A 66 21.62 -1.81 2.62
N ASP A 67 21.52 -3.02 3.10
CA ASP A 67 20.23 -3.72 3.19
C ASP A 67 19.46 -3.26 4.44
N LEU A 68 18.86 -2.08 4.35
CA LEU A 68 18.16 -1.47 5.47
C LEU A 68 16.74 -2.00 5.63
N TYR A 69 16.11 -2.46 4.54
CA TYR A 69 14.74 -2.94 4.61
C TYR A 69 14.66 -4.22 5.46
N ASP A 70 15.50 -5.20 5.17
CA ASP A 70 15.52 -6.46 5.91
C ASP A 70 15.97 -6.29 7.35
N ASP A 71 16.94 -5.42 7.62
CA ASP A 71 17.38 -5.11 8.98
C ASP A 71 16.26 -4.49 9.82
N ILE A 72 15.51 -3.54 9.24
CA ILE A 72 14.38 -2.89 9.90
C ILE A 72 13.23 -3.89 10.10
N TYR A 73 12.87 -4.65 9.06
CA TYR A 73 11.84 -5.66 9.14
C TYR A 73 12.13 -6.68 10.23
N ASN A 74 13.34 -7.21 10.26
CA ASN A 74 13.77 -8.16 11.29
C ASN A 74 13.70 -7.55 12.69
N ALA A 75 14.17 -6.30 12.88
CA ALA A 75 14.08 -5.61 14.16
C ALA A 75 12.64 -5.44 14.65
N ILE A 76 11.73 -5.09 13.76
CA ILE A 76 10.30 -4.97 14.08
C ILE A 76 9.72 -6.34 14.45
N TYR A 77 10.03 -7.37 13.68
CA TYR A 77 9.55 -8.72 13.91
C TYR A 77 10.05 -9.31 15.24
N TYR A 78 11.31 -9.03 15.62
CA TYR A 78 11.83 -9.39 16.94
C TYR A 78 11.10 -8.68 18.08
N MET A 79 10.71 -7.44 17.87
CA MET A 79 9.96 -6.66 18.86
C MET A 79 8.51 -7.13 18.95
N ASN A 80 7.89 -7.43 17.80
CA ASN A 80 6.50 -7.83 17.68
C ASN A 80 6.35 -8.95 16.63
N PRO A 81 6.37 -10.23 17.04
CA PRO A 81 6.18 -11.36 16.11
C PRO A 81 4.82 -11.38 15.38
N CYS A 82 3.87 -10.55 15.84
CA CYS A 82 2.56 -10.36 15.22
C CYS A 82 2.52 -9.16 14.27
N PHE A 83 3.66 -8.58 13.93
CA PHE A 83 3.71 -7.47 12.99
C PHE A 83 3.17 -7.89 11.62
N ASN A 84 2.17 -7.15 11.14
CA ASN A 84 1.63 -7.32 9.80
C ASN A 84 2.27 -6.32 8.85
N ILE A 85 3.09 -6.81 7.92
CA ILE A 85 3.76 -6.00 6.91
C ILE A 85 2.78 -5.29 5.96
N TYR A 86 1.59 -5.88 5.77
CA TYR A 86 0.54 -5.34 4.89
C TYR A 86 -0.30 -4.25 5.55
N HIS A 87 -0.30 -4.21 6.89
CA HIS A 87 -1.03 -3.17 7.63
C HIS A 87 -0.41 -2.98 9.03
N LEU A 88 0.46 -2.00 9.15
CA LEU A 88 1.35 -1.83 10.31
C LEU A 88 0.66 -1.61 11.67
N THR A 89 -0.64 -1.33 11.71
CA THR A 89 -1.43 -1.20 12.95
C THR A 89 -2.28 -2.44 13.26
N GLU A 90 -2.17 -3.50 12.46
CA GLU A 90 -2.87 -4.76 12.70
C GLU A 90 -1.97 -5.74 13.46
N TYR A 91 -2.55 -6.44 14.43
CA TYR A 91 -1.83 -7.36 15.33
C TYR A 91 -2.56 -8.70 15.44
N CYS A 92 -1.82 -9.75 15.84
CA CYS A 92 -2.40 -11.06 16.14
C CYS A 92 -3.40 -11.02 17.31
N PRO A 93 -4.43 -11.89 17.28
CA PRO A 93 -4.80 -12.76 16.17
C PRO A 93 -5.50 -11.97 15.06
N TYR A 94 -5.17 -12.27 13.82
CA TYR A 94 -5.91 -11.70 12.68
C TYR A 94 -7.27 -12.38 12.59
N LEU A 95 -8.31 -11.73 13.10
CA LEU A 95 -9.64 -12.31 13.28
C LEU A 95 -10.33 -12.63 11.95
N TYR A 96 -9.93 -12.00 10.88
CA TYR A 96 -10.58 -12.08 9.57
C TYR A 96 -9.61 -12.44 8.43
N ASP A 97 -8.45 -13.00 8.76
CA ASP A 97 -7.51 -13.43 7.74
C ASP A 97 -7.94 -14.78 7.16
N GLU A 98 -8.70 -14.73 6.10
CA GLU A 98 -9.16 -15.90 5.35
C GLU A 98 -8.09 -16.43 4.38
N LEU A 99 -7.03 -15.69 4.14
CA LEU A 99 -5.97 -16.03 3.21
C LEU A 99 -4.96 -17.02 3.80
N GLY A 100 -4.95 -17.18 5.13
CA GLY A 100 -4.11 -18.16 5.81
C GLY A 100 -2.72 -17.66 6.12
N PHE A 101 -2.60 -16.44 6.65
CA PHE A 101 -1.35 -15.93 7.19
C PHE A 101 -0.72 -16.91 8.18
N PRO A 102 0.62 -16.93 8.29
CA PRO A 102 1.33 -17.86 9.18
C PRO A 102 0.86 -17.79 10.65
N SER A 103 0.35 -16.65 11.09
CA SER A 103 -0.19 -16.43 12.43
C SER A 103 -1.40 -17.29 12.78
N LEU A 104 -2.20 -17.72 11.80
CA LEU A 104 -3.36 -18.61 12.01
C LEU A 104 -2.97 -20.08 11.99
N GLY A 105 -1.75 -20.41 11.67
CA GLY A 105 -1.30 -21.79 11.52
C GLY A 105 -1.82 -22.47 10.27
N GLY A 106 -1.17 -23.57 9.89
CA GLY A 106 -1.65 -24.41 8.79
C GLY A 106 -2.87 -25.23 9.21
N GLY A 107 -3.67 -25.63 8.24
CA GLY A 107 -4.74 -26.58 8.47
C GLY A 107 -6.10 -26.16 7.91
N PRO A 108 -7.18 -26.81 8.35
CA PRO A 108 -8.52 -26.63 7.78
C PRO A 108 -9.15 -25.26 8.04
N SER A 109 -8.54 -24.42 8.87
CA SER A 109 -8.93 -23.03 9.06
C SER A 109 -8.61 -22.14 7.86
N ASN A 110 -7.67 -22.56 7.00
CA ASN A 110 -7.39 -21.84 5.76
C ASN A 110 -8.54 -22.05 4.77
N TYR A 111 -9.25 -20.96 4.45
CA TYR A 111 -10.41 -20.97 3.57
C TYR A 111 -10.13 -21.63 2.21
N PHE A 112 -8.97 -21.30 1.60
CA PHE A 112 -8.61 -21.83 0.28
C PHE A 112 -8.08 -23.28 0.29
N ASN A 113 -7.86 -23.88 1.48
CA ASN A 113 -7.55 -25.30 1.60
C ASN A 113 -8.82 -26.18 1.67
N ARG A 114 -10.00 -25.58 1.76
CA ARG A 114 -11.26 -26.30 1.76
C ARG A 114 -11.52 -26.90 0.37
N SER A 115 -11.88 -28.18 0.34
CA SER A 115 -12.13 -28.91 -0.92
C SER A 115 -13.33 -28.38 -1.70
N ASP A 116 -14.35 -27.85 -1.02
CA ASP A 116 -15.52 -27.21 -1.66
C ASP A 116 -15.14 -25.89 -2.33
N VAL A 117 -14.26 -25.09 -1.72
CA VAL A 117 -13.73 -23.85 -2.27
C VAL A 117 -12.84 -24.14 -3.47
N GLN A 118 -11.90 -25.09 -3.33
CA GLN A 118 -11.01 -25.48 -4.44
C GLN A 118 -11.83 -25.99 -5.65
N LYS A 119 -12.87 -26.78 -5.39
CA LYS A 119 -13.78 -27.23 -6.44
C LYS A 119 -14.50 -26.06 -7.13
N ALA A 120 -14.99 -25.10 -6.36
CA ALA A 120 -15.68 -23.92 -6.91
C ALA A 120 -14.75 -23.03 -7.76
N LEU A 121 -13.48 -22.95 -7.38
CA LEU A 121 -12.44 -22.20 -8.09
C LEU A 121 -11.79 -22.99 -9.25
N HIS A 122 -12.21 -24.25 -9.47
CA HIS A 122 -11.56 -25.17 -10.42
C HIS A 122 -10.05 -25.39 -10.13
N ALA A 123 -9.63 -25.22 -8.88
CA ALA A 123 -8.28 -25.52 -8.45
C ALA A 123 -8.11 -27.04 -8.17
N PRO A 124 -6.90 -27.60 -8.26
CA PRO A 124 -6.65 -28.98 -7.88
C PRO A 124 -7.00 -29.23 -6.41
N ILE A 125 -7.89 -30.20 -6.16
CA ILE A 125 -8.34 -30.53 -4.80
C ILE A 125 -7.19 -31.16 -4.01
N GLY A 126 -6.99 -30.71 -2.76
CA GLY A 126 -5.94 -31.20 -1.89
C GLY A 126 -4.58 -30.53 -2.09
N THR A 127 -4.53 -29.46 -2.88
CA THR A 127 -3.35 -28.58 -2.95
C THR A 127 -3.37 -27.62 -1.77
N ASP A 128 -2.28 -27.57 -1.01
CA ASP A 128 -2.15 -26.56 0.04
C ASP A 128 -2.01 -25.18 -0.58
N PHE A 129 -2.85 -24.26 -0.13
CA PHE A 129 -2.78 -22.85 -0.49
C PHE A 129 -1.76 -22.16 0.41
N TYR A 130 -0.89 -21.40 -0.21
CA TYR A 130 0.00 -20.45 0.45
C TYR A 130 -0.16 -19.10 -0.21
N GLU A 131 -0.25 -18.04 0.56
CA GLU A 131 -0.35 -16.67 0.05
C GLU A 131 0.85 -16.32 -0.83
N CYS A 132 2.05 -16.68 -0.37
CA CYS A 132 3.28 -16.57 -1.14
C CYS A 132 3.85 -17.97 -1.40
N ALA A 133 3.70 -18.46 -2.61
CA ALA A 133 4.23 -19.77 -2.97
C ALA A 133 5.76 -19.76 -3.00
N GLY A 134 6.39 -20.42 -2.04
CA GLY A 134 7.84 -20.65 -1.97
C GLY A 134 8.36 -21.74 -2.93
N GLY A 135 7.60 -22.10 -3.96
CA GLY A 135 7.92 -23.15 -4.92
C GLY A 135 8.52 -22.63 -6.24
N PRO A 136 8.73 -23.49 -7.23
CA PRO A 136 9.16 -23.06 -8.54
C PRO A 136 8.17 -22.03 -9.07
N ASN A 137 8.66 -20.82 -9.24
CA ASN A 137 7.87 -19.70 -9.68
C ASN A 137 7.17 -20.00 -11.00
N LEU A 138 6.02 -19.41 -11.23
CA LEU A 138 5.33 -19.41 -12.53
C LEU A 138 6.28 -19.04 -13.67
N PHE A 139 7.30 -18.25 -13.35
CA PHE A 139 8.40 -17.86 -14.24
C PHE A 139 9.71 -18.51 -13.76
N PRO A 140 10.11 -19.69 -14.30
CA PRO A 140 11.27 -20.44 -13.82
C PRO A 140 12.61 -19.71 -13.97
N ASN A 141 12.68 -18.67 -14.81
CA ASN A 141 13.87 -17.84 -15.03
C ASN A 141 13.71 -16.42 -14.49
N THR A 142 12.88 -16.22 -13.48
CA THR A 142 12.42 -14.91 -12.99
C THR A 142 11.58 -14.14 -14.05
N ASP A 143 10.83 -13.16 -13.63
CA ASP A 143 10.08 -12.29 -14.53
C ASP A 143 11.05 -11.40 -15.32
N GLN A 144 11.11 -11.59 -16.64
CA GLN A 144 11.94 -10.82 -17.56
C GLN A 144 11.16 -9.71 -18.27
N SER A 145 9.92 -9.45 -17.86
CA SER A 145 9.10 -8.39 -18.43
C SER A 145 9.67 -7.00 -18.11
N ILE A 146 9.37 -6.04 -18.99
CA ILE A 146 9.71 -4.65 -18.74
C ILE A 146 8.94 -4.18 -17.50
N PRO A 147 9.61 -3.51 -16.55
CA PRO A 147 8.92 -2.93 -15.38
C PRO A 147 7.71 -2.09 -15.78
N SER A 148 6.60 -2.26 -15.10
CA SER A 148 5.30 -1.65 -15.48
C SER A 148 5.38 -0.14 -15.70
N GLY A 149 6.14 0.58 -14.88
CA GLY A 149 6.34 2.03 -15.01
C GLY A 149 7.16 2.46 -16.22
N LEU A 150 7.91 1.55 -16.87
CA LEU A 150 8.75 1.88 -18.03
C LEU A 150 8.09 1.59 -19.39
N GLY A 151 6.89 1.03 -19.40
CA GLY A 151 6.21 0.70 -20.65
C GLY A 151 4.70 0.48 -20.53
N PRO A 152 4.21 -0.61 -19.90
CA PRO A 152 2.78 -0.93 -19.90
C PRO A 152 1.91 0.15 -19.25
N LEU A 153 2.28 0.63 -18.07
CA LEU A 153 1.46 1.57 -17.30
C LEU A 153 1.30 2.95 -17.97
N PRO A 154 2.37 3.62 -18.44
CA PRO A 154 2.23 4.81 -19.27
C PRO A 154 1.29 4.62 -20.46
N SER A 155 1.42 3.51 -21.18
CA SER A 155 0.54 3.18 -22.32
C SER A 155 -0.92 3.01 -21.92
N VAL A 156 -1.21 2.43 -20.76
CA VAL A 156 -2.58 2.32 -20.23
C VAL A 156 -3.13 3.71 -19.92
N ILE A 157 -2.37 4.55 -19.22
CA ILE A 157 -2.77 5.91 -18.87
C ILE A 157 -3.13 6.71 -20.15
N GLU A 158 -2.27 6.66 -21.16
CA GLU A 158 -2.48 7.37 -22.43
C GLU A 158 -3.71 6.89 -23.19
N ARG A 159 -3.96 5.58 -23.19
CA ARG A 159 -5.10 4.99 -23.93
C ARG A 159 -6.42 5.19 -23.23
N THR A 160 -6.44 5.09 -21.91
CA THR A 160 -7.69 5.18 -21.14
C THR A 160 -8.02 6.60 -20.73
N ASN A 161 -7.00 7.45 -20.60
CA ASN A 161 -7.10 8.79 -20.01
C ASN A 161 -7.88 8.79 -18.67
N ASN A 162 -7.89 7.64 -17.99
CA ASN A 162 -8.60 7.41 -16.75
C ASN A 162 -7.97 6.22 -16.02
N THR A 163 -6.97 6.50 -15.21
CA THR A 163 -6.26 5.50 -14.42
C THR A 163 -6.15 6.00 -12.99
N ILE A 164 -6.44 5.15 -12.02
CA ILE A 164 -6.24 5.46 -10.59
C ILE A 164 -5.15 4.55 -10.03
N ILE A 165 -4.19 5.13 -9.34
CA ILE A 165 -3.24 4.43 -8.49
C ILE A 165 -3.53 4.86 -7.06
N GLY A 166 -4.06 3.94 -6.24
CA GLY A 166 -4.29 4.17 -4.82
C GLY A 166 -3.19 3.55 -3.99
N HIS A 167 -2.83 4.19 -2.86
CA HIS A 167 -1.84 3.69 -1.94
C HIS A 167 -2.26 3.90 -0.49
N GLY A 168 -2.31 2.82 0.28
CA GLY A 168 -2.54 2.86 1.71
C GLY A 168 -1.28 3.30 2.46
N LEU A 169 -1.39 4.28 3.34
CA LEU A 169 -0.22 4.82 4.05
C LEU A 169 0.26 3.91 5.19
N LEU A 170 -0.54 2.90 5.58
CA LEU A 170 -0.18 1.89 6.58
C LEU A 170 0.44 0.63 5.97
N ASP A 171 0.68 0.62 4.67
CA ASP A 171 1.41 -0.44 3.98
C ASP A 171 2.91 -0.33 4.32
N PHE A 172 3.49 -1.41 4.85
CA PHE A 172 4.92 -1.49 5.15
C PHE A 172 5.67 -2.41 4.19
N LEU A 173 4.96 -3.08 3.27
CA LEU A 173 5.55 -3.87 2.20
C LEU A 173 5.94 -2.98 1.01
N LEU A 174 5.00 -2.15 0.56
CA LEU A 174 5.19 -1.18 -0.52
C LEU A 174 4.83 0.22 0.00
N PHE A 175 5.80 1.12 -0.01
CA PHE A 175 5.57 2.47 0.53
C PHE A 175 5.00 3.42 -0.53
N ALA A 176 4.10 4.31 -0.12
CA ALA A 176 3.53 5.34 -1.00
C ALA A 176 4.61 6.16 -1.72
N ASN A 177 5.69 6.50 -1.04
CA ASN A 177 6.81 7.24 -1.63
C ASN A 177 7.59 6.42 -2.67
N GLY A 178 7.68 5.09 -2.52
CA GLY A 178 8.26 4.20 -3.53
C GLY A 178 7.44 4.21 -4.83
N SER A 179 6.13 4.11 -4.69
CA SER A 179 5.20 4.24 -5.83
C SER A 179 5.26 5.64 -6.45
N LEU A 180 5.35 6.69 -5.65
CA LEU A 180 5.50 8.06 -6.16
C LEU A 180 6.80 8.23 -6.96
N ILE A 181 7.92 7.71 -6.50
CA ILE A 181 9.20 7.72 -7.24
C ILE A 181 9.04 6.99 -8.58
N THR A 182 8.33 5.87 -8.59
CA THR A 182 8.03 5.13 -9.82
C THR A 182 7.21 5.99 -10.79
N ILE A 183 6.16 6.68 -10.30
CA ILE A 183 5.34 7.59 -11.10
C ILE A 183 6.20 8.76 -11.63
N GLN A 184 7.08 9.32 -10.79
CA GLN A 184 7.97 10.40 -11.20
C GLN A 184 8.97 9.97 -12.28
N ASN A 185 9.29 8.67 -12.38
CA ASN A 185 10.15 8.13 -13.44
C ASN A 185 9.39 7.81 -14.74
N MET A 186 8.06 7.70 -14.69
CA MET A 186 7.25 7.43 -15.88
C MET A 186 7.16 8.66 -16.79
N THR A 187 7.06 8.41 -18.08
CA THR A 187 6.72 9.45 -19.08
C THR A 187 5.41 9.07 -19.76
N TRP A 188 4.42 9.94 -19.68
CA TRP A 188 3.13 9.77 -20.36
C TRP A 188 2.59 11.12 -20.86
N ASN A 189 1.88 11.09 -21.97
CA ASN A 189 1.38 12.30 -22.65
C ASN A 189 2.45 13.39 -22.78
N GLY A 190 3.68 12.98 -23.12
CA GLY A 190 4.80 13.86 -23.45
C GLY A 190 5.56 14.47 -22.27
N TYR A 191 5.20 14.15 -21.02
CA TYR A 191 5.87 14.71 -19.83
C TYR A 191 6.25 13.62 -18.84
N GLN A 192 7.43 13.74 -18.24
CA GLN A 192 7.89 12.86 -17.18
C GLN A 192 7.29 13.27 -15.84
N GLY A 193 6.75 12.29 -15.10
CA GLY A 193 6.22 12.45 -13.76
C GLY A 193 5.09 13.47 -13.64
N PHE A 194 4.68 13.76 -12.44
CA PHE A 194 3.80 14.87 -12.12
C PHE A 194 4.54 16.20 -12.30
N GLN A 195 3.86 17.19 -12.88
CA GLN A 195 4.41 18.53 -13.10
C GLN A 195 4.21 19.44 -11.89
N SER A 196 3.25 19.09 -11.03
CA SER A 196 2.99 19.75 -9.75
C SER A 196 3.03 18.73 -8.61
N PRO A 197 3.38 19.16 -7.38
CA PRO A 197 3.36 18.27 -6.22
C PRO A 197 1.97 17.65 -6.05
N PRO A 198 1.85 16.33 -5.78
CA PRO A 198 0.58 15.75 -5.35
C PRO A 198 0.22 16.38 -4.01
N SER A 199 -0.53 17.48 -4.08
CA SER A 199 -0.82 18.27 -2.91
C SER A 199 -1.91 17.64 -2.06
N SER A 200 -1.79 17.82 -0.75
CA SER A 200 -2.81 17.50 0.23
C SER A 200 -4.11 18.31 0.10
N THR A 201 -4.24 19.12 -0.95
CA THR A 201 -5.35 20.08 -1.09
C THR A 201 -6.59 19.48 -1.75
N MET A 202 -6.47 18.38 -2.46
CA MET A 202 -7.63 17.65 -2.94
C MET A 202 -7.94 16.50 -1.99
N ASN A 203 -8.97 16.69 -1.22
CA ASN A 203 -9.39 15.72 -0.24
C ASN A 203 -10.38 14.74 -0.88
N LEU A 204 -10.14 13.46 -0.72
CA LEU A 204 -11.09 12.43 -1.10
C LEU A 204 -12.26 12.45 -0.12
N PHE A 205 -13.36 13.06 -0.53
CA PHE A 205 -14.57 13.13 0.27
C PHE A 205 -15.38 11.84 0.13
N VAL A 206 -15.65 11.21 1.25
CA VAL A 206 -16.54 10.05 1.36
C VAL A 206 -17.87 10.53 1.91
N PRO A 207 -18.97 10.47 1.13
CA PRO A 207 -20.28 10.86 1.63
C PRO A 207 -20.78 9.87 2.67
N TYR A 208 -21.69 10.31 3.51
CA TYR A 208 -22.43 9.43 4.39
C TYR A 208 -23.17 8.36 3.54
N ASN A 209 -23.03 7.11 3.95
CA ASN A 209 -23.70 6.00 3.31
C ASN A 209 -24.75 5.39 4.24
N PRO A 210 -26.06 5.59 3.97
CA PRO A 210 -27.13 5.05 4.78
C PRO A 210 -27.13 3.53 4.94
N SER A 211 -26.49 2.82 3.99
CA SER A 211 -26.35 1.35 4.07
C SER A 211 -25.48 0.92 5.26
N LEU A 212 -24.61 1.80 5.77
CA LEU A 212 -23.84 1.55 6.98
C LEU A 212 -24.75 1.50 8.23
N ASP A 213 -25.90 2.18 8.22
CA ASP A 213 -26.88 2.13 9.32
C ASP A 213 -27.34 0.70 9.57
N TYR A 214 -27.53 -0.07 8.51
CA TYR A 214 -27.92 -1.49 8.65
C TYR A 214 -26.84 -2.30 9.35
N ILE A 215 -25.59 -2.12 8.98
CA ILE A 215 -24.45 -2.81 9.60
C ILE A 215 -24.26 -2.34 11.06
N LEU A 216 -24.32 -1.04 11.27
CA LEU A 216 -24.22 -0.44 12.60
C LEU A 216 -25.38 -0.86 13.50
N ASN A 217 -26.60 -1.00 12.97
CA ASN A 217 -27.74 -1.50 13.73
C ASN A 217 -27.58 -2.97 14.13
N ILE A 218 -26.95 -3.80 13.31
CA ILE A 218 -26.60 -5.16 13.68
C ILE A 218 -25.57 -5.16 14.83
N VAL A 219 -24.58 -4.30 14.75
CA VAL A 219 -23.53 -4.14 15.78
C VAL A 219 -24.10 -3.42 17.01
N ASN A 220 -24.94 -2.40 16.83
CA ASN A 220 -25.52 -1.58 17.89
C ASN A 220 -26.63 -2.27 18.68
N ASN A 221 -27.25 -3.34 18.18
CA ASN A 221 -28.05 -4.21 19.02
C ASN A 221 -27.23 -4.84 20.16
N ALA A 222 -25.92 -4.79 20.07
CA ALA A 222 -25.01 -5.13 21.17
C ALA A 222 -24.63 -3.94 22.07
N ILE A 223 -24.91 -2.68 21.65
CA ILE A 223 -24.57 -1.44 22.38
C ILE A 223 -25.79 -0.51 22.34
N PRO A 224 -26.80 -0.73 23.22
CA PRO A 224 -27.99 0.13 23.28
C PRO A 224 -27.61 1.55 23.69
N ASN A 225 -28.18 2.55 23.03
CA ASN A 225 -28.07 3.99 23.28
C ASN A 225 -26.84 4.73 22.68
N THR A 226 -26.38 4.33 21.55
CA THR A 226 -25.39 5.13 20.79
C THR A 226 -26.10 6.34 20.16
N PRO A 227 -25.65 7.58 20.38
CA PRO A 227 -26.28 8.75 19.76
C PRO A 227 -26.18 8.72 18.24
N PRO A 228 -27.17 9.22 17.48
CA PRO A 228 -27.19 9.21 16.00
C PRO A 228 -26.00 9.92 15.33
N GLN A 229 -25.28 10.76 16.07
CA GLN A 229 -24.11 11.49 15.57
C GLN A 229 -22.93 10.57 15.18
N HIS A 230 -22.90 9.34 15.67
CA HIS A 230 -21.88 8.36 15.29
C HIS A 230 -22.02 7.89 13.85
N ASP A 231 -23.25 7.90 13.31
CA ASP A 231 -23.57 7.39 11.98
C ASP A 231 -22.91 8.23 10.88
N THR A 232 -22.65 9.51 11.15
CA THR A 232 -21.99 10.41 10.21
C THR A 232 -20.47 10.49 10.39
N ALA A 233 -19.90 9.90 11.44
CA ALA A 233 -18.49 9.99 11.76
C ALA A 233 -17.59 9.31 10.70
N GLY A 234 -18.12 8.34 9.98
CA GLY A 234 -17.44 7.69 8.85
C GLY A 234 -17.48 8.47 7.54
N ALA A 235 -18.21 9.61 7.50
CA ALA A 235 -18.23 10.50 6.35
C ALA A 235 -17.15 11.59 6.47
N GLY A 236 -16.77 12.21 5.35
CA GLY A 236 -15.83 13.32 5.33
C GLY A 236 -14.57 13.06 4.52
N MET A 237 -13.51 13.75 4.86
CA MET A 237 -12.23 13.67 4.15
C MET A 237 -11.42 12.49 4.66
N GLN A 238 -11.27 11.46 3.83
CA GLN A 238 -10.61 10.21 4.21
C GLN A 238 -9.38 9.86 3.39
N GLY A 239 -8.88 10.81 2.62
CA GLY A 239 -7.68 10.63 1.82
C GLY A 239 -7.39 11.85 1.00
N THR A 240 -6.35 11.77 0.19
CA THR A 240 -6.00 12.81 -0.77
C THR A 240 -5.88 12.21 -2.16
N TRP A 241 -6.11 13.02 -3.18
CA TRP A 241 -5.84 12.63 -4.55
C TRP A 241 -5.31 13.80 -5.38
N HIS A 242 -4.58 13.44 -6.41
CA HIS A 242 -4.00 14.37 -7.37
C HIS A 242 -4.16 13.81 -8.77
N THR A 243 -4.70 14.59 -9.68
CA THR A 243 -4.96 14.13 -11.06
C THR A 243 -4.20 14.98 -12.06
N GLU A 244 -3.38 14.33 -12.87
CA GLU A 244 -2.72 14.96 -14.02
C GLU A 244 -2.75 14.03 -15.24
N ARG A 245 -3.16 14.57 -16.39
CA ARG A 245 -3.04 13.89 -17.69
C ARG A 245 -3.59 12.46 -17.71
N GLY A 246 -4.76 12.24 -17.09
CA GLY A 246 -5.42 10.94 -17.07
C GLY A 246 -4.95 9.97 -15.99
N LEU A 247 -3.96 10.34 -15.18
CA LEU A 247 -3.56 9.60 -13.98
C LEU A 247 -4.04 10.32 -12.73
N THR A 248 -4.74 9.58 -11.87
CA THR A 248 -5.11 10.00 -10.51
C THR A 248 -4.29 9.20 -9.51
N TRP A 249 -3.56 9.89 -8.65
CA TRP A 249 -2.83 9.36 -7.51
C TRP A 249 -3.63 9.61 -6.24
N ALA A 250 -3.94 8.56 -5.48
CA ALA A 250 -4.66 8.66 -4.22
C ALA A 250 -3.83 8.11 -3.06
N THR A 251 -3.79 8.82 -1.92
CA THR A 251 -3.18 8.33 -0.68
C THR A 251 -4.21 8.24 0.44
N LEU A 252 -4.18 7.15 1.18
CA LEU A 252 -5.24 6.71 2.06
C LEU A 252 -4.70 6.40 3.46
N PRO A 253 -4.86 7.32 4.44
CA PRO A 253 -4.19 7.23 5.74
C PRO A 253 -4.55 5.99 6.58
N LEU A 254 -5.75 5.44 6.41
CA LEU A 254 -6.25 4.32 7.22
C LEU A 254 -6.20 2.97 6.48
N ALA A 255 -5.61 2.91 5.29
CA ALA A 255 -5.46 1.68 4.54
C ALA A 255 -4.03 1.16 4.63
N GLY A 256 -3.92 -0.17 4.63
CA GLY A 256 -2.70 -0.88 4.31
C GLY A 256 -2.68 -1.29 2.82
N HIS A 257 -2.08 -2.43 2.55
CA HIS A 257 -1.86 -2.96 1.20
C HIS A 257 -3.17 -3.24 0.46
N GLU A 258 -4.15 -3.84 1.13
CA GLU A 258 -5.46 -4.18 0.58
C GLU A 258 -6.48 -3.07 0.90
N ILE A 259 -6.46 -1.96 0.15
CA ILE A 259 -7.32 -0.81 0.38
C ILE A 259 -8.80 -1.18 0.57
N PRO A 260 -9.43 -2.03 -0.28
CA PRO A 260 -10.85 -2.36 -0.11
C PRO A 260 -11.17 -3.12 1.17
N GLN A 261 -10.21 -3.88 1.71
CA GLN A 261 -10.37 -4.63 2.95
C GLN A 261 -10.45 -3.68 4.15
N TYR A 262 -9.53 -2.71 4.21
CA TYR A 262 -9.39 -1.84 5.37
C TYR A 262 -10.35 -0.65 5.37
N ILE A 263 -10.61 -0.07 4.19
CA ILE A 263 -11.47 1.11 4.05
C ILE A 263 -12.43 0.98 2.85
N PRO A 264 -13.38 0.04 2.90
CA PRO A 264 -14.26 -0.29 1.77
C PRO A 264 -15.06 0.90 1.27
N GLY A 265 -15.48 1.81 2.15
CA GLY A 265 -16.22 3.03 1.76
C GLY A 265 -15.41 3.96 0.86
N VAL A 266 -14.13 4.13 1.17
CA VAL A 266 -13.20 4.92 0.35
C VAL A 266 -12.93 4.23 -0.98
N ALA A 267 -12.68 2.91 -0.94
CA ALA A 267 -12.48 2.12 -2.16
C ALA A 267 -13.69 2.20 -3.11
N TYR A 268 -14.90 2.10 -2.54
CA TYR A 268 -16.14 2.27 -3.31
C TYR A 268 -16.22 3.68 -3.93
N ARG A 269 -15.89 4.73 -3.18
CA ARG A 269 -15.87 6.11 -3.70
C ARG A 269 -14.86 6.29 -4.84
N MET A 270 -13.68 5.65 -4.74
CA MET A 270 -12.70 5.64 -5.82
C MET A 270 -13.26 4.98 -7.08
N MET A 271 -14.02 3.89 -6.95
CA MET A 271 -14.67 3.22 -8.08
C MET A 271 -15.80 4.08 -8.68
N GLU A 272 -16.62 4.76 -7.87
CA GLU A 272 -17.60 5.72 -8.36
C GLU A 272 -16.95 6.83 -9.21
N PHE A 273 -15.84 7.38 -8.72
CA PHE A 273 -15.08 8.37 -9.47
C PHE A 273 -14.52 7.79 -10.77
N PHE A 274 -13.96 6.59 -10.72
CA PHE A 274 -13.40 5.89 -11.88
C PHE A 274 -14.46 5.66 -12.98
N PHE A 275 -15.66 5.27 -12.62
CA PHE A 275 -16.78 5.06 -13.57
C PHE A 275 -17.54 6.33 -13.94
N GLY A 276 -17.12 7.49 -13.46
CA GLY A 276 -17.76 8.76 -13.78
C GLY A 276 -19.10 9.00 -13.06
N GLY A 277 -19.45 8.16 -12.08
CA GLY A 277 -20.66 8.29 -11.27
C GLY A 277 -20.58 9.32 -10.15
N GLY A 278 -19.39 9.75 -9.79
CA GLY A 278 -19.16 10.78 -8.79
C GLY A 278 -18.95 12.15 -9.42
N SER A 279 -19.58 13.19 -8.89
CA SER A 279 -19.21 14.55 -9.25
C SER A 279 -17.71 14.72 -9.04
N ARG A 280 -16.99 15.18 -10.07
CA ARG A 280 -15.64 15.73 -9.90
C ARG A 280 -15.78 16.85 -8.88
N ILE A 281 -15.26 16.64 -7.71
CA ILE A 281 -15.19 17.68 -6.68
C ILE A 281 -14.03 18.58 -6.99
#